data_3bb09dfb4e5b579e8f716583aba40063
#
_entry.id   3bb09dfb4e5b579e8f716583aba40063
#
_cell.length_a   1.000
_cell.length_b   1.000
_cell.length_c   1.000
_cell.angle_alpha   90.00
_cell.angle_beta   90.00
_cell.angle_gamma   90.00
#
_symmetry.space_group_name_H-M   'P 1'
#
loop_
_entity.id
_entity.type
_entity.pdbx_description
1 polymer ?
#
loop_
_entity_poly.entity_id
_entity_poly.type
_entity_poly.pdbx_seq_one_letter_code
_entity_poly.pdbx_strand_id
1 'polypeptide(L)'
;MSVPSYSILCTQGDYRSSSRANHGGYYYKDDEGRFNLKRQLGWCNGCQSITAIEDFSDTSKAATKIRSELELMSRKNGTVWANILNVLFKSRREWIDSIIETINSYAKYIELAEVRSDQERCLKCGSHVVVPYRPAKEGGGFKNRGDFMYHGEHNTDFEHPGCGGTFYEKADDVRLNCKTESRFYKPNGALIESYYDN
;
A
#
# COMPACT_ATOMS: atom_id res chain seq x y z
N MET A 1 9.79 14.15 7.13
CA MET A 1 8.43 14.54 6.68
C MET A 1 7.45 14.14 7.77
N SER A 2 6.62 15.06 8.28
CA SER A 2 5.66 14.73 9.32
C SER A 2 4.37 14.25 8.65
N VAL A 3 3.88 13.07 9.04
CA VAL A 3 2.67 12.45 8.47
C VAL A 3 1.54 12.56 9.49
N PRO A 4 0.34 12.97 9.05
CA PRO A 4 -0.85 12.94 9.89
C PRO A 4 -1.19 11.51 10.31
N SER A 5 -1.56 11.34 11.55
CA SER A 5 -2.05 10.06 12.05
C SER A 5 -3.45 10.19 12.63
N TYR A 6 -4.15 9.09 12.65
CA TYR A 6 -5.43 8.96 13.33
C TYR A 6 -5.49 7.64 14.08
N SER A 7 -6.21 7.67 15.19
CA SER A 7 -6.56 6.48 15.96
C SER A 7 -7.85 5.89 15.44
N ILE A 8 -7.95 4.57 15.46
CA ILE A 8 -9.15 3.80 15.11
C ILE A 8 -9.63 3.17 16.41
N LEU A 9 -10.82 3.51 16.82
CA LEU A 9 -11.42 3.14 18.10
C LEU A 9 -12.75 2.39 17.86
N CYS A 10 -13.20 1.62 18.86
CA CYS A 10 -14.48 0.95 18.80
C CYS A 10 -15.51 1.67 19.71
N THR A 11 -16.76 1.72 19.27
CA THR A 11 -17.87 2.31 20.03
C THR A 11 -18.28 1.47 21.25
N GLN A 12 -17.94 0.17 21.25
CA GLN A 12 -18.34 -0.78 22.31
C GLN A 12 -17.10 -1.52 22.82
N GLY A 13 -16.18 -0.83 23.51
CA GLY A 13 -15.03 -1.48 24.11
C GLY A 13 -13.75 -0.67 24.04
N ASP A 14 -12.70 -1.19 24.66
CA ASP A 14 -11.40 -0.50 24.81
C ASP A 14 -10.47 -0.69 23.61
N TYR A 15 -11.01 -1.16 22.48
CA TYR A 15 -10.18 -1.38 21.29
C TYR A 15 -9.63 -0.07 20.74
N ARG A 16 -8.32 -0.07 20.52
CA ARG A 16 -7.60 1.03 19.89
C ARG A 16 -6.53 0.52 18.94
N SER A 17 -6.51 1.06 17.75
CA SER A 17 -5.45 0.88 16.76
C SER A 17 -5.05 2.23 16.16
N SER A 18 -4.11 2.23 15.23
CA SER A 18 -3.64 3.45 14.60
C SER A 18 -3.42 3.25 13.10
N SER A 19 -3.68 4.29 12.33
CA SER A 19 -3.34 4.37 10.91
C SER A 19 -1.86 4.15 10.61
N ARG A 20 -1.00 4.24 11.64
CA ARG A 20 0.44 3.98 11.54
C ARG A 20 0.77 2.56 11.05
N ALA A 21 -0.11 1.61 11.29
CA ALA A 21 0.07 0.24 10.82
C ALA A 21 0.29 0.15 9.31
N ASN A 22 -0.14 1.15 8.55
CA ASN A 22 0.03 1.24 7.10
C ASN A 22 1.17 2.17 6.66
N HIS A 23 1.98 2.71 7.58
CA HIS A 23 3.13 3.55 7.25
C HIS A 23 4.41 2.72 7.10
N GLY A 24 5.32 3.21 6.26
CA GLY A 24 6.60 2.56 6.00
C GLY A 24 6.74 2.07 4.55
N GLY A 25 7.89 1.51 4.23
CA GLY A 25 8.15 0.78 2.99
C GLY A 25 7.79 -0.70 3.16
N TYR A 26 7.04 -1.26 2.23
CA TYR A 26 6.73 -2.68 2.23
C TYR A 26 7.11 -3.25 0.86
N TYR A 27 7.92 -4.29 0.86
CA TYR A 27 8.49 -4.85 -0.35
C TYR A 27 8.39 -6.37 -0.33
N TYR A 28 8.12 -6.96 -1.47
CA TYR A 28 8.49 -8.34 -1.72
C TYR A 28 9.94 -8.40 -2.18
N LYS A 29 10.63 -9.46 -1.78
CA LYS A 29 12.00 -9.76 -2.18
C LYS A 29 12.08 -11.21 -2.63
N ASP A 30 12.54 -11.40 -3.84
CA ASP A 30 12.83 -12.69 -4.46
C ASP A 30 14.26 -12.69 -5.02
N ASP A 31 14.63 -13.76 -5.75
CA ASP A 31 15.96 -13.92 -6.33
C ASP A 31 16.24 -12.90 -7.46
N GLU A 32 15.18 -12.32 -8.04
CA GLU A 32 15.29 -11.32 -9.12
C GLU A 32 15.34 -9.88 -8.59
N GLY A 33 15.07 -9.67 -7.31
CA GLY A 33 15.14 -8.37 -6.69
C GLY A 33 14.00 -8.05 -5.73
N ARG A 34 13.69 -6.77 -5.61
CA ARG A 34 12.60 -6.27 -4.75
C ARG A 34 11.56 -5.53 -5.60
N PHE A 35 10.30 -5.63 -5.21
CA PHE A 35 9.22 -4.83 -5.77
C PHE A 35 8.26 -4.33 -4.68
N ASN A 36 7.63 -3.19 -4.95
CA ASN A 36 6.73 -2.56 -4.01
C ASN A 36 5.50 -3.42 -3.75
N LEU A 37 5.20 -3.63 -2.47
CA LEU A 37 3.99 -4.30 -2.04
C LEU A 37 2.89 -3.26 -1.85
N LYS A 38 1.79 -3.42 -2.60
CA LYS A 38 0.57 -2.64 -2.36
C LYS A 38 -0.12 -3.15 -1.10
N ARG A 39 -0.57 -2.23 -0.28
CA ARG A 39 -1.18 -2.53 1.00
C ARG A 39 -2.30 -1.57 1.34
N GLN A 40 -3.18 -2.05 2.20
CA GLN A 40 -4.27 -1.30 2.80
C GLN A 40 -4.40 -1.64 4.28
N LEU A 41 -5.19 -0.90 5.02
CA LEU A 41 -5.60 -1.32 6.36
C LEU A 41 -6.66 -2.42 6.25
N GLY A 42 -6.63 -3.36 7.17
CA GLY A 42 -7.63 -4.42 7.27
C GLY A 42 -7.69 -5.00 8.67
N TRP A 43 -8.86 -5.54 9.02
CA TRP A 43 -9.00 -6.36 10.20
C TRP A 43 -8.37 -7.73 9.98
N CYS A 44 -7.55 -8.17 10.89
CA CYS A 44 -6.95 -9.50 10.88
C CYS A 44 -7.46 -10.32 12.06
N ASN A 45 -8.14 -11.43 11.79
CA ASN A 45 -8.63 -12.32 12.85
C ASN A 45 -7.49 -12.98 13.64
N GLY A 46 -6.35 -13.26 13.01
CA GLY A 46 -5.19 -13.82 13.71
C GLY A 46 -4.53 -12.84 14.69
N CYS A 47 -4.52 -11.55 14.35
CA CYS A 47 -3.98 -10.49 15.20
C CYS A 47 -5.00 -9.88 16.14
N GLN A 48 -6.30 -10.10 15.91
CA GLN A 48 -7.41 -9.40 16.58
C GLN A 48 -7.22 -7.87 16.52
N SER A 49 -6.80 -7.38 15.37
CA SER A 49 -6.52 -5.94 15.22
C SER A 49 -6.56 -5.47 13.77
N ILE A 50 -6.81 -4.17 13.59
CA ILE A 50 -6.57 -3.49 12.32
C ILE A 50 -5.06 -3.35 12.13
N THR A 51 -4.58 -3.82 10.99
CA THR A 51 -3.17 -3.83 10.63
C THR A 51 -3.00 -3.67 9.12
N ALA A 52 -1.75 -3.58 8.64
CA ALA A 52 -1.49 -3.62 7.22
C ALA A 52 -1.78 -5.03 6.66
N ILE A 53 -2.55 -5.07 5.60
CA ILE A 53 -2.82 -6.26 4.78
C ILE A 53 -2.40 -5.99 3.34
N GLU A 54 -2.15 -7.03 2.58
CA GLU A 54 -1.94 -6.91 1.13
C GLU A 54 -3.17 -6.28 0.47
N ASP A 55 -2.96 -5.66 -0.70
CA ASP A 55 -4.04 -5.05 -1.48
C ASP A 55 -3.91 -5.50 -2.94
N PHE A 56 -4.80 -6.38 -3.38
CA PHE A 56 -4.88 -6.86 -4.76
C PHE A 56 -6.03 -6.24 -5.56
N SER A 57 -6.72 -5.24 -4.99
CA SER A 57 -7.89 -4.60 -5.63
C SER A 57 -7.57 -3.84 -6.93
N ASP A 58 -6.31 -3.52 -7.17
CA ASP A 58 -5.87 -2.65 -8.27
C ASP A 58 -5.18 -3.39 -9.43
N THR A 59 -5.34 -4.71 -9.57
CA THR A 59 -4.69 -5.50 -10.64
C THR A 59 -5.07 -5.01 -12.03
N SER A 60 -6.32 -4.65 -12.27
CA SER A 60 -6.78 -4.08 -13.54
C SER A 60 -6.14 -2.72 -13.85
N LYS A 61 -5.96 -1.88 -12.83
CA LYS A 61 -5.25 -0.59 -12.97
C LYS A 61 -3.76 -0.81 -13.21
N ALA A 62 -3.16 -1.82 -12.58
CA ALA A 62 -1.77 -2.20 -12.83
C ALA A 62 -1.57 -2.61 -14.29
N ALA A 63 -2.44 -3.46 -14.85
CA ALA A 63 -2.40 -3.86 -16.26
C ALA A 63 -2.55 -2.65 -17.20
N THR A 64 -3.46 -1.73 -16.90
CA THR A 64 -3.63 -0.48 -17.66
C THR A 64 -2.36 0.38 -17.60
N LYS A 65 -1.72 0.47 -16.44
CA LYS A 65 -0.48 1.22 -16.25
C LYS A 65 0.65 0.62 -17.08
N ILE A 66 0.84 -0.70 -17.07
CA ILE A 66 1.82 -1.38 -17.92
C ILE A 66 1.61 -1.00 -19.38
N ARG A 67 0.37 -1.09 -19.88
CA ARG A 67 0.05 -0.74 -21.26
C ARG A 67 0.42 0.71 -21.58
N SER A 68 0.08 1.65 -20.72
CA SER A 68 0.41 3.07 -20.93
C SER A 68 1.91 3.35 -20.94
N GLU A 69 2.69 2.65 -20.12
CA GLU A 69 4.16 2.80 -20.10
C GLU A 69 4.80 2.20 -21.36
N LEU A 70 4.31 1.05 -21.83
CA LEU A 70 4.77 0.43 -23.09
C LEU A 70 4.46 1.33 -24.29
N GLU A 71 3.27 1.93 -24.34
CA GLU A 71 2.92 2.90 -25.39
C GLU A 71 3.83 4.14 -25.35
N LEU A 72 4.12 4.65 -24.16
CA LEU A 72 5.01 5.79 -23.98
C LEU A 72 6.43 5.47 -24.46
N MET A 73 6.95 4.28 -24.14
CA MET A 73 8.25 3.79 -24.64
C MET A 73 8.25 3.66 -26.15
N SER A 74 7.22 3.06 -26.75
CA SER A 74 7.09 2.89 -28.18
C SER A 74 7.10 4.24 -28.93
N ARG A 75 6.31 5.21 -28.46
CA ARG A 75 6.26 6.55 -29.06
C ARG A 75 7.61 7.28 -29.00
N LYS A 76 8.36 7.12 -27.90
CA LYS A 76 9.64 7.82 -27.69
C LYS A 76 10.83 7.12 -28.33
N ASN A 77 10.77 5.80 -28.51
CA ASN A 77 11.89 4.99 -29.02
C ASN A 77 11.72 4.54 -30.49
N GLY A 78 10.60 4.86 -31.13
CA GLY A 78 10.28 4.41 -32.50
C GLY A 78 11.09 5.05 -33.62
N THR A 79 12.08 5.89 -33.33
CA THR A 79 12.90 6.55 -34.38
C THR A 79 14.37 6.25 -34.21
N VAL A 80 15.13 6.20 -35.33
CA VAL A 80 16.58 6.01 -35.32
C VAL A 80 17.28 7.07 -34.45
N TRP A 81 16.80 8.30 -34.47
CA TRP A 81 17.28 9.40 -33.60
C TRP A 81 17.11 9.11 -32.14
N ALA A 82 16.04 8.42 -31.75
CA ALA A 82 15.83 8.05 -30.36
C ALA A 82 16.91 7.09 -29.86
N ASN A 83 17.36 6.16 -30.68
CA ASN A 83 18.44 5.23 -30.28
C ASN A 83 19.78 5.96 -30.12
N ILE A 84 20.08 6.92 -31.00
CA ILE A 84 21.30 7.75 -30.89
C ILE A 84 21.25 8.59 -29.60
N LEU A 85 20.11 9.19 -29.28
CA LEU A 85 19.91 9.97 -28.05
C LEU A 85 20.02 9.11 -26.79
N ASN A 86 19.56 7.85 -26.83
CA ASN A 86 19.69 6.91 -25.71
C ASN A 86 21.15 6.56 -25.39
N VAL A 87 22.02 6.54 -26.40
CA VAL A 87 23.46 6.29 -26.22
C VAL A 87 24.16 7.52 -25.64
N LEU A 88 23.77 8.72 -26.07
CA LEU A 88 24.45 9.96 -25.73
C LEU A 88 24.03 10.57 -24.41
N PHE A 89 22.78 10.36 -23.96
CA PHE A 89 22.25 11.01 -22.78
C PHE A 89 21.98 10.03 -21.62
N LYS A 90 22.76 10.10 -20.57
CA LYS A 90 22.62 9.32 -19.33
C LYS A 90 21.22 9.41 -18.72
N SER A 91 20.66 10.61 -18.65
CA SER A 91 19.33 10.88 -18.11
C SER A 91 18.19 10.12 -18.84
N ARG A 92 18.37 9.87 -20.13
CA ARG A 92 17.38 9.13 -20.91
C ARG A 92 17.46 7.62 -20.66
N ARG A 93 18.66 7.08 -20.41
CA ARG A 93 18.82 5.69 -19.97
C ARG A 93 18.19 5.47 -18.61
N GLU A 94 18.50 6.33 -17.64
CA GLU A 94 17.92 6.28 -16.30
C GLU A 94 16.38 6.35 -16.34
N TRP A 95 15.82 7.14 -17.25
CA TRP A 95 14.38 7.20 -17.46
C TRP A 95 13.80 5.88 -18.01
N ILE A 96 14.47 5.26 -19.00
CA ILE A 96 14.06 3.95 -19.57
C ILE A 96 14.13 2.87 -18.49
N ASP A 97 15.22 2.81 -17.74
CA ASP A 97 15.43 1.84 -16.67
C ASP A 97 14.34 1.98 -15.60
N SER A 98 13.98 3.22 -15.22
CA SER A 98 12.89 3.49 -14.29
C SER A 98 11.52 3.00 -14.80
N ILE A 99 11.24 3.13 -16.09
CA ILE A 99 9.99 2.60 -16.67
C ILE A 99 10.01 1.08 -16.68
N ILE A 100 11.12 0.45 -17.05
CA ILE A 100 11.26 -1.02 -17.04
C ILE A 100 11.06 -1.55 -15.62
N GLU A 101 11.68 -0.94 -14.62
CA GLU A 101 11.50 -1.30 -13.22
C GLU A 101 10.02 -1.17 -12.79
N THR A 102 9.36 -0.10 -13.22
CA THR A 102 7.94 0.11 -12.94
C THR A 102 7.06 -0.97 -13.57
N ILE A 103 7.30 -1.31 -14.85
CA ILE A 103 6.56 -2.37 -15.55
C ILE A 103 6.77 -3.71 -14.86
N ASN A 104 8.02 -4.07 -14.53
CA ASN A 104 8.35 -5.31 -13.85
C ASN A 104 7.68 -5.40 -12.47
N SER A 105 7.67 -4.31 -11.72
CA SER A 105 7.00 -4.24 -10.41
C SER A 105 5.49 -4.49 -10.52
N TYR A 106 4.83 -3.91 -11.52
CA TYR A 106 3.40 -4.16 -11.74
C TYR A 106 3.12 -5.58 -12.27
N ALA A 107 3.98 -6.12 -13.13
CA ALA A 107 3.84 -7.48 -13.64
C ALA A 107 3.94 -8.51 -12.49
N LYS A 108 4.95 -8.38 -11.64
CA LYS A 108 5.09 -9.22 -10.44
C LYS A 108 3.93 -9.09 -9.46
N TYR A 109 3.37 -7.89 -9.32
CA TYR A 109 2.18 -7.68 -8.49
C TYR A 109 0.96 -8.43 -9.04
N ILE A 110 0.74 -8.41 -10.36
CA ILE A 110 -0.35 -9.16 -11.02
C ILE A 110 -0.13 -10.66 -10.86
N GLU A 111 1.07 -11.16 -11.17
CA GLU A 111 1.43 -12.57 -11.02
C GLU A 111 1.20 -13.07 -9.59
N LEU A 112 1.60 -12.29 -8.59
CA LEU A 112 1.40 -12.63 -7.20
C LEU A 112 -0.09 -12.73 -6.84
N ALA A 113 -0.91 -11.79 -7.31
CA ALA A 113 -2.35 -11.81 -7.10
C ALA A 113 -3.00 -13.05 -7.72
N GLU A 114 -2.63 -13.41 -8.95
CA GLU A 114 -3.11 -14.61 -9.64
C GLU A 114 -2.72 -15.89 -8.90
N VAL A 115 -1.44 -16.04 -8.51
CA VAL A 115 -0.95 -17.21 -7.75
C VAL A 115 -1.68 -17.38 -6.43
N ARG A 116 -2.08 -16.27 -5.80
CA ARG A 116 -2.82 -16.28 -4.54
C ARG A 116 -4.33 -16.29 -4.69
N SER A 117 -4.86 -16.34 -5.90
CA SER A 117 -6.30 -16.27 -6.17
C SER A 117 -6.95 -15.09 -5.44
N ASP A 118 -6.31 -13.92 -5.49
CA ASP A 118 -6.71 -12.68 -4.81
C ASP A 118 -6.87 -12.81 -3.28
N GLN A 119 -6.28 -13.83 -2.66
CA GLN A 119 -6.28 -13.99 -1.21
C GLN A 119 -5.24 -13.08 -0.55
N GLU A 120 -5.70 -11.95 -0.07
CA GLU A 120 -4.90 -11.00 0.70
C GLU A 120 -4.44 -11.62 2.02
N ARG A 121 -3.28 -11.18 2.52
CA ARG A 121 -2.72 -11.65 3.79
C ARG A 121 -2.41 -10.49 4.71
N CYS A 122 -2.46 -10.79 6.00
CA CYS A 122 -1.96 -9.92 7.04
C CYS A 122 -0.44 -9.84 6.98
N LEU A 123 0.10 -8.63 6.87
CA LEU A 123 1.54 -8.39 6.83
C LEU A 123 2.22 -8.48 8.19
N LYS A 124 1.47 -8.72 9.27
CA LYS A 124 2.00 -8.91 10.61
C LYS A 124 2.13 -10.39 10.99
N CYS A 125 1.12 -11.21 10.66
CA CYS A 125 1.11 -12.62 11.08
C CYS A 125 0.95 -13.63 9.92
N GLY A 126 0.80 -13.16 8.67
CA GLY A 126 0.64 -14.04 7.50
C GLY A 126 -0.75 -14.67 7.33
N SER A 127 -1.68 -14.44 8.25
CA SER A 127 -3.06 -14.97 8.17
C SER A 127 -3.80 -14.45 6.95
N HIS A 128 -4.58 -15.31 6.27
CA HIS A 128 -5.48 -14.93 5.18
C HIS A 128 -6.91 -14.69 5.66
N VAL A 129 -7.18 -14.83 6.95
CA VAL A 129 -8.48 -14.47 7.50
C VAL A 129 -8.46 -12.97 7.82
N VAL A 130 -8.55 -12.18 6.77
CA VAL A 130 -8.50 -10.72 6.82
C VAL A 130 -9.72 -10.11 6.14
N VAL A 131 -10.12 -8.94 6.60
CA VAL A 131 -11.21 -8.15 5.99
C VAL A 131 -10.66 -6.74 5.71
N PRO A 132 -10.65 -6.29 4.44
CA PRO A 132 -10.20 -4.94 4.10
C PRO A 132 -10.99 -3.88 4.86
N TYR A 133 -10.28 -2.96 5.51
CA TYR A 133 -10.87 -1.85 6.22
C TYR A 133 -11.27 -0.75 5.23
N ARG A 134 -12.55 -0.72 4.89
CA ARG A 134 -13.12 0.23 3.93
C ARG A 134 -14.17 1.08 4.65
N PRO A 135 -13.76 2.20 5.26
CA PRO A 135 -14.72 3.12 5.88
C PRO A 135 -15.70 3.65 4.83
N ALA A 136 -16.96 3.78 5.23
CA ALA A 136 -18.00 4.32 4.35
C ALA A 136 -17.61 5.72 3.89
N LYS A 137 -17.77 5.98 2.59
CA LYS A 137 -17.43 7.28 2.00
C LYS A 137 -18.55 8.31 2.16
N GLU A 138 -19.74 7.87 2.55
CA GLU A 138 -20.95 8.70 2.54
C GLU A 138 -21.22 9.26 3.93
N GLY A 139 -21.41 10.58 4.02
CA GLY A 139 -21.91 11.28 5.21
C GLY A 139 -20.91 12.08 6.02
N GLY A 140 -19.68 12.21 5.62
CA GLY A 140 -18.66 12.97 6.36
C GLY A 140 -17.27 12.67 5.89
N GLY A 141 -17.19 11.99 4.79
CA GLY A 141 -15.93 11.61 4.20
C GLY A 141 -15.05 12.83 4.02
N PHE A 142 -13.88 12.77 4.59
CA PHE A 142 -12.84 13.76 4.41
C PHE A 142 -12.59 13.94 2.92
N LYS A 143 -13.14 15.02 2.36
CA LYS A 143 -12.92 15.41 0.96
C LYS A 143 -11.42 15.59 0.68
N ASN A 144 -10.67 15.92 1.74
CA ASN A 144 -9.22 16.02 1.73
C ASN A 144 -8.65 15.42 3.03
N ARG A 145 -7.55 14.67 2.94
CA ARG A 145 -6.79 14.22 4.12
C ARG A 145 -6.41 15.35 5.09
N GLY A 146 -6.36 16.60 4.60
CA GLY A 146 -6.11 17.79 5.40
C GLY A 146 -7.27 18.15 6.32
N ASP A 147 -8.52 17.96 5.87
CA ASP A 147 -9.70 18.32 6.67
C ASP A 147 -9.86 17.39 7.88
N PHE A 148 -9.53 16.10 7.71
CA PHE A 148 -9.55 15.10 8.79
C PHE A 148 -8.69 15.49 9.98
N MET A 149 -7.54 16.05 9.72
CA MET A 149 -6.56 16.39 10.76
C MET A 149 -7.02 17.48 11.71
N TYR A 150 -8.03 18.23 11.34
CA TYR A 150 -8.46 19.42 12.08
C TYR A 150 -9.86 19.30 12.67
N HIS A 151 -10.66 18.26 12.32
CA HIS A 151 -12.10 18.29 12.54
C HIS A 151 -12.71 17.09 13.30
N GLY A 152 -11.95 16.35 14.09
CA GLY A 152 -12.56 15.53 15.11
C GLY A 152 -12.72 14.05 14.82
N GLU A 153 -13.92 13.52 14.90
CA GLU A 153 -14.23 12.10 14.86
C GLU A 153 -15.07 11.76 13.63
N HIS A 154 -14.80 10.59 13.03
CA HIS A 154 -15.52 10.08 11.87
C HIS A 154 -15.99 8.64 12.12
N ASN A 155 -17.30 8.40 12.04
CA ASN A 155 -17.84 7.05 12.06
C ASN A 155 -17.56 6.36 10.72
N THR A 156 -17.03 5.16 10.77
CA THR A 156 -16.62 4.42 9.57
C THR A 156 -17.68 3.45 9.08
N ASP A 157 -18.73 3.21 9.85
CA ASP A 157 -19.75 2.17 9.63
C ASP A 157 -19.17 0.74 9.45
N PHE A 158 -17.90 0.57 9.80
CA PHE A 158 -17.24 -0.73 9.76
C PHE A 158 -17.44 -1.44 11.10
N GLU A 159 -18.12 -2.58 11.05
CA GLU A 159 -18.41 -3.37 12.24
C GLU A 159 -17.12 -3.97 12.83
N HIS A 160 -16.97 -3.90 14.15
CA HIS A 160 -15.88 -4.55 14.87
C HIS A 160 -16.18 -6.04 15.04
N PRO A 161 -15.48 -6.95 14.34
CA PRO A 161 -15.80 -8.38 14.39
C PRO A 161 -15.69 -9.02 15.77
N GLY A 162 -15.00 -8.37 16.70
CA GLY A 162 -14.79 -8.89 18.06
C GLY A 162 -15.90 -8.58 19.04
N CYS A 163 -16.69 -7.52 18.85
CA CYS A 163 -17.69 -7.10 19.83
C CYS A 163 -19.01 -6.58 19.24
N GLY A 164 -19.13 -6.52 17.91
CA GLY A 164 -20.34 -6.01 17.24
C GLY A 164 -20.53 -4.49 17.33
N GLY A 165 -19.59 -3.74 17.92
CA GLY A 165 -19.54 -2.28 17.82
C GLY A 165 -19.08 -1.83 16.45
N THR A 166 -19.11 -0.54 16.18
CA THR A 166 -18.55 0.05 14.95
C THR A 166 -17.24 0.76 15.23
N PHE A 167 -16.35 0.77 14.25
CA PHE A 167 -15.14 1.59 14.36
C PHE A 167 -15.43 3.04 14.03
N TYR A 168 -14.73 3.92 14.71
CA TYR A 168 -14.65 5.34 14.37
C TYR A 168 -13.20 5.79 14.36
N GLU A 169 -12.92 6.76 13.53
CA GLU A 169 -11.60 7.35 13.36
C GLU A 169 -11.55 8.69 14.10
N LYS A 170 -10.46 8.90 14.83
CA LYS A 170 -10.20 10.15 15.55
C LYS A 170 -8.85 10.69 15.17
N ALA A 171 -8.79 11.93 14.72
CA ALA A 171 -7.53 12.59 14.42
C ALA A 171 -6.63 12.65 15.66
N ASP A 172 -5.37 12.30 15.50
CA ASP A 172 -4.38 12.47 16.56
C ASP A 172 -3.89 13.93 16.55
N ASP A 173 -3.80 14.56 17.72
CA ASP A 173 -3.30 15.94 17.88
C ASP A 173 -1.80 16.05 17.56
N VAL A 174 -1.13 14.95 17.31
CA VAL A 174 0.31 14.86 17.11
C VAL A 174 0.63 14.46 15.68
N ARG A 175 1.40 15.29 15.00
CA ARG A 175 2.07 14.90 13.76
C ARG A 175 3.29 14.03 14.08
N LEU A 176 3.36 12.88 13.44
CA LEU A 176 4.46 11.97 13.63
C LEU A 176 5.63 12.35 12.74
N ASN A 177 6.76 12.54 13.37
CA ASN A 177 8.05 12.49 12.68
C ASN A 177 8.47 11.01 12.65
N CYS A 178 7.97 10.26 11.66
CA CYS A 178 8.25 8.83 11.58
C CYS A 178 9.57 8.61 10.85
N LYS A 179 10.49 7.93 11.50
CA LYS A 179 11.51 7.18 10.76
C LYS A 179 10.78 6.16 9.91
N THR A 180 11.11 6.09 8.65
CA THR A 180 10.46 5.16 7.73
C THR A 180 11.05 3.78 7.98
N GLU A 181 10.23 2.85 8.44
CA GLU A 181 10.59 1.44 8.53
C GLU A 181 10.36 0.77 7.18
N SER A 182 11.36 0.10 6.65
CA SER A 182 11.25 -0.73 5.45
C SER A 182 11.18 -2.20 5.84
N ARG A 183 10.18 -2.91 5.34
CA ARG A 183 9.90 -4.33 5.64
C ARG A 183 9.92 -5.14 4.37
N PHE A 184 10.58 -6.29 4.41
CA PHE A 184 10.77 -7.19 3.27
C PHE A 184 10.12 -8.54 3.54
N TYR A 185 9.37 -9.00 2.57
CA TYR A 185 8.61 -10.25 2.63
C TYR A 185 9.00 -11.17 1.48
N LYS A 186 8.96 -12.47 1.72
CA LYS A 186 8.98 -13.46 0.63
C LYS A 186 7.65 -13.44 -0.13
N PRO A 187 7.62 -13.90 -1.39
CA PRO A 187 6.35 -14.05 -2.12
C PRO A 187 5.30 -14.90 -1.42
N ASN A 188 5.70 -15.82 -0.52
CA ASN A 188 4.80 -16.59 0.32
C ASN A 188 4.24 -15.81 1.54
N GLY A 189 4.61 -14.53 1.72
CA GLY A 189 4.16 -13.64 2.78
C GLY A 189 4.99 -13.70 4.07
N ALA A 190 6.03 -14.53 4.16
CA ALA A 190 6.90 -14.57 5.33
C ALA A 190 7.79 -13.32 5.39
N LEU A 191 7.83 -12.65 6.56
CA LEU A 191 8.75 -11.54 6.79
C LEU A 191 10.20 -12.05 6.76
N ILE A 192 11.05 -11.39 5.96
CA ILE A 192 12.48 -11.68 5.88
C ILE A 192 13.24 -10.78 6.86
N GLU A 193 13.05 -9.48 6.74
CA GLU A 193 13.81 -8.48 7.48
C GLU A 193 13.02 -7.15 7.58
N SER A 194 13.35 -6.35 8.59
CA SER A 194 12.93 -4.95 8.66
C SER A 194 14.08 -4.08 9.15
N TYR A 195 14.16 -2.86 8.66
CA TYR A 195 15.11 -1.85 9.13
C TYR A 195 14.52 -0.45 9.03
N TYR A 196 15.09 0.47 9.81
CA TYR A 196 14.72 1.87 9.78
C TYR A 196 15.71 2.63 8.89
N ASP A 197 15.16 3.38 7.94
CA ASP A 197 15.97 4.31 7.14
C ASP A 197 16.49 5.44 8.06
N ASN A 198 17.80 5.61 8.09
CA ASN A 198 18.49 6.63 8.90
C ASN A 198 18.36 8.04 8.31
#